data_09a720709d14299653fc339288c5eaba
#
_entry.id   09a720709d14299653fc339288c5eaba
#
_cell.length_a   1.000
_cell.length_b   1.000
_cell.length_c   1.000
_cell.angle_alpha   90.00
_cell.angle_beta   90.00
_cell.angle_gamma   90.00
#
_symmetry.space_group_name_H-M   'P 1'
#
loop_
_entity.id
_entity.type
_entity.pdbx_description
1 polymer ?
#
loop_
_entity_poly.entity_id
_entity_poly.type
_entity_poly.pdbx_seq_one_letter_code
_entity_poly.pdbx_strand_id
1 'polypeptide(L)'
;GSAIATRTRIPLLFLSTFECPSDDKRAQFYTRKLSSDIGRWSSALSYQTSQSAFPANTLRNPEIGAQFHPDYLLTGDLQLLDEGIRASVVMSEAREGLHMWAQTYQFDGDETSILIDKLAGNIAAAIAFSFAKIERERLKDVPEDQLDAWGLVARCMGLSMRTNQEAREWLRIGRLAVQRDENYAEAHANLADGIRAILLASFDCDISDEDLKREALHHCDRALILDEDKIFNLNRGSRVHLVLGNRMLALQLAKRVNELTQGRSVAALYQALIANGKSQQVIDHARDHVENIADFYKDALIFTKGTSNLATAQVIVGKYSEAEAELRGCVSRSPSAYLLWMRLANVLALQGKSDEAREALAEAIRIGPSDWGLGAFLRRLRIKWGDNPDVLRPLTSGLRSLEEGQAPLDRLGDQDHDGALAPANQLAKLSSRQKSVLEIALTGKLNKAIADELNIAEGTVKSHLSAVFKILGVKNRTEAVYLLSQRQAAPDFKRP
;
A
#
# COMPACT_ATOMS: atom_id res chain seq x y z
N GLY A 1 -30.08 18.90 17.55
CA GLY A 1 -28.85 18.18 17.43
C GLY A 1 -28.79 17.12 18.48
N SER A 2 -29.17 15.84 18.20
CA SER A 2 -28.91 14.72 19.10
C SER A 2 -27.41 14.44 19.06
N ALA A 3 -26.76 14.49 20.22
CA ALA A 3 -25.40 14.06 20.35
C ALA A 3 -25.34 12.58 19.93
N ILE A 4 -24.76 12.30 18.77
CA ILE A 4 -24.39 10.93 18.38
C ILE A 4 -23.49 10.45 19.50
N ALA A 5 -23.95 9.46 20.27
CA ALA A 5 -23.19 8.93 21.38
C ALA A 5 -21.82 8.48 20.86
N THR A 6 -20.77 9.09 21.40
CA THR A 6 -19.38 8.77 21.05
C THR A 6 -19.12 7.31 21.43
N ARG A 7 -19.12 6.44 20.43
CA ARG A 7 -18.79 5.03 20.59
C ARG A 7 -17.27 4.91 20.61
N THR A 8 -16.77 4.21 21.61
CA THR A 8 -15.34 3.96 21.81
C THR A 8 -14.95 2.52 21.54
N ARG A 9 -15.79 1.76 20.83
CA ARG A 9 -15.58 0.35 20.49
C ARG A 9 -15.63 0.13 18.97
N ILE A 10 -15.03 -0.96 18.51
CA ILE A 10 -15.16 -1.42 17.13
C ILE A 10 -16.64 -1.52 16.78
N PRO A 11 -17.11 -0.83 15.73
CA PRO A 11 -18.52 -0.84 15.38
C PRO A 11 -18.98 -2.21 14.89
N LEU A 12 -20.19 -2.58 15.26
CA LEU A 12 -20.82 -3.84 14.86
C LEU A 12 -21.72 -3.61 13.65
N LEU A 13 -21.34 -4.22 12.52
CA LEU A 13 -22.19 -4.33 11.34
C LEU A 13 -23.02 -5.61 11.44
N PHE A 14 -24.32 -5.47 11.49
CA PHE A 14 -25.23 -6.60 11.49
C PHE A 14 -25.73 -6.89 10.06
N LEU A 15 -25.53 -8.12 9.62
CA LEU A 15 -25.98 -8.59 8.33
C LEU A 15 -27.32 -9.30 8.49
N SER A 16 -28.41 -8.70 7.99
CA SER A 16 -29.70 -9.37 7.94
C SER A 16 -29.75 -10.36 6.76
N THR A 17 -30.65 -11.32 6.85
CA THR A 17 -30.99 -12.12 5.67
C THR A 17 -31.60 -11.21 4.61
N PHE A 18 -31.09 -11.27 3.39
CA PHE A 18 -31.69 -10.53 2.27
C PHE A 18 -33.11 -11.01 1.99
N GLU A 19 -33.95 -10.11 1.55
CA GLU A 19 -35.33 -10.42 1.21
C GLU A 19 -35.39 -11.06 -0.19
N CYS A 20 -36.29 -12.00 -0.33
CA CYS A 20 -36.61 -12.60 -1.61
C CYS A 20 -38.10 -12.30 -1.94
N PRO A 21 -38.37 -11.43 -2.90
CA PRO A 21 -39.73 -11.08 -3.27
C PRO A 21 -40.53 -12.25 -3.91
N SER A 22 -39.87 -13.36 -4.16
CA SER A 22 -40.43 -14.51 -4.87
C SER A 22 -40.61 -15.72 -3.94
N ASP A 23 -41.70 -16.48 -4.14
CA ASP A 23 -41.92 -17.79 -3.53
C ASP A 23 -41.05 -18.90 -4.14
N ASP A 24 -40.25 -18.60 -5.16
CA ASP A 24 -39.32 -19.52 -5.78
C ASP A 24 -38.24 -20.02 -4.80
N LYS A 25 -38.23 -21.34 -4.58
CA LYS A 25 -37.26 -22.00 -3.71
C LYS A 25 -35.82 -21.80 -4.17
N ARG A 26 -35.57 -21.66 -5.47
CA ARG A 26 -34.26 -21.40 -6.05
C ARG A 26 -33.79 -19.98 -5.67
N ALA A 27 -34.64 -18.98 -5.80
CA ALA A 27 -34.38 -17.61 -5.41
C ALA A 27 -34.09 -17.50 -3.90
N GLN A 28 -34.91 -18.17 -3.06
CA GLN A 28 -34.71 -18.22 -1.62
C GLN A 28 -33.39 -18.90 -1.23
N PHE A 29 -32.94 -19.92 -1.94
CA PHE A 29 -31.67 -20.57 -1.74
C PHE A 29 -30.50 -19.59 -2.02
N TYR A 30 -30.52 -18.91 -3.17
CA TYR A 30 -29.47 -17.97 -3.56
C TYR A 30 -29.45 -16.72 -2.67
N THR A 31 -30.59 -16.27 -2.18
CA THR A 31 -30.67 -15.15 -1.22
C THR A 31 -29.96 -15.48 0.10
N ARG A 32 -30.19 -16.71 0.63
CA ARG A 32 -29.49 -17.20 1.82
C ARG A 32 -27.99 -17.38 1.58
N LYS A 33 -27.63 -17.95 0.40
CA LYS A 33 -26.23 -18.10 0.00
C LYS A 33 -25.53 -16.74 -0.07
N LEU A 34 -26.15 -15.73 -0.69
CA LEU A 34 -25.63 -14.38 -0.78
C LEU A 34 -25.35 -13.77 0.60
N SER A 35 -26.32 -13.84 1.52
CA SER A 35 -26.16 -13.31 2.88
C SER A 35 -25.00 -14.01 3.62
N SER A 36 -24.89 -15.34 3.50
CA SER A 36 -23.82 -16.13 4.09
C SER A 36 -22.44 -15.75 3.49
N ASP A 37 -22.38 -15.59 2.18
CA ASP A 37 -21.13 -15.27 1.48
C ASP A 37 -20.67 -13.85 1.78
N ILE A 38 -21.58 -12.87 1.86
CA ILE A 38 -21.24 -11.50 2.31
C ILE A 38 -20.66 -11.54 3.71
N GLY A 39 -21.23 -12.28 4.64
CA GLY A 39 -20.73 -12.39 6.00
C GLY A 39 -19.34 -13.00 6.08
N ARG A 40 -19.10 -14.08 5.34
CA ARG A 40 -17.77 -14.69 5.24
C ARG A 40 -16.73 -13.72 4.69
N TRP A 41 -17.07 -12.94 3.67
CA TRP A 41 -16.18 -11.90 3.13
C TRP A 41 -15.98 -10.73 4.09
N SER A 42 -17.05 -10.33 4.79
CA SER A 42 -17.02 -9.20 5.71
C SER A 42 -16.21 -9.51 6.98
N SER A 43 -16.17 -10.76 7.45
CA SER A 43 -15.35 -11.16 8.60
C SER A 43 -13.85 -11.00 8.34
N ALA A 44 -13.44 -10.97 7.07
CA ALA A 44 -12.07 -10.71 6.66
C ALA A 44 -11.67 -9.22 6.73
N LEU A 45 -12.62 -8.34 6.94
CA LEU A 45 -12.42 -6.89 6.99
C LEU A 45 -12.18 -6.41 8.43
N SER A 46 -11.69 -5.17 8.59
CA SER A 46 -11.25 -4.61 9.89
C SER A 46 -12.39 -4.13 10.78
N TYR A 47 -13.56 -4.73 10.72
CA TYR A 47 -14.70 -4.39 11.58
C TYR A 47 -15.42 -5.65 12.06
N GLN A 48 -16.14 -5.53 13.17
CA GLN A 48 -16.91 -6.66 13.67
C GLN A 48 -18.17 -6.85 12.82
N THR A 49 -18.39 -8.08 12.39
CA THR A 49 -19.63 -8.47 11.73
C THR A 49 -20.36 -9.51 12.57
N SER A 50 -21.65 -9.36 12.70
CA SER A 50 -22.53 -10.40 13.19
C SER A 50 -23.52 -10.78 12.09
N GLN A 51 -23.71 -12.06 11.87
CA GLN A 51 -24.73 -12.55 10.96
C GLN A 51 -25.94 -13.06 11.73
N SER A 52 -27.11 -12.80 11.18
CA SER A 52 -28.34 -13.37 11.68
C SER A 52 -29.05 -14.13 10.57
N ALA A 53 -29.61 -15.28 10.90
CA ALA A 53 -30.58 -15.98 10.07
C ALA A 53 -31.95 -15.29 10.04
N PHE A 54 -32.10 -14.16 10.73
CA PHE A 54 -33.39 -13.47 10.86
C PHE A 54 -33.51 -12.32 9.85
N PRO A 55 -34.72 -12.05 9.32
CA PRO A 55 -35.01 -10.87 8.53
C PRO A 55 -34.79 -9.57 9.30
N ALA A 56 -34.57 -8.46 8.58
CA ALA A 56 -34.28 -7.15 9.15
C ALA A 56 -35.39 -6.64 10.08
N ASN A 57 -36.65 -6.98 9.79
CA ASN A 57 -37.80 -6.62 10.62
C ASN A 57 -37.77 -7.26 12.02
N THR A 58 -37.09 -8.40 12.16
CA THR A 58 -36.90 -9.07 13.47
C THR A 58 -36.03 -8.24 14.41
N LEU A 59 -35.08 -7.47 13.90
CA LEU A 59 -34.24 -6.54 14.72
C LEU A 59 -34.98 -5.34 15.25
N ARG A 60 -36.14 -5.00 14.66
CA ARG A 60 -37.06 -4.00 15.22
C ARG A 60 -37.79 -4.51 16.46
N ASN A 61 -37.70 -5.81 16.76
CA ASN A 61 -38.14 -6.34 18.04
C ASN A 61 -37.14 -5.84 19.11
N PRO A 62 -37.62 -5.08 20.15
CA PRO A 62 -36.78 -4.51 21.19
C PRO A 62 -35.93 -5.55 21.93
N GLU A 63 -36.43 -6.78 22.08
CA GLU A 63 -35.73 -7.86 22.80
C GLU A 63 -34.52 -8.35 22.01
N ILE A 64 -34.65 -8.53 20.68
CA ILE A 64 -33.57 -8.99 19.81
C ILE A 64 -32.60 -7.86 19.51
N GLY A 65 -33.09 -6.64 19.24
CA GLY A 65 -32.25 -5.46 19.07
C GLY A 65 -31.42 -5.15 20.32
N ALA A 66 -32.00 -5.35 21.51
CA ALA A 66 -31.28 -5.18 22.78
C ALA A 66 -30.19 -6.24 23.04
N GLN A 67 -30.30 -7.42 22.44
CA GLN A 67 -29.29 -8.48 22.59
C GLN A 67 -28.01 -8.22 21.77
N PHE A 68 -28.14 -7.67 20.56
CA PHE A 68 -27.01 -7.51 19.65
C PHE A 68 -26.42 -6.09 19.62
N HIS A 69 -27.21 -5.07 19.96
CA HIS A 69 -26.80 -3.65 19.92
C HIS A 69 -25.98 -3.27 18.68
N PRO A 70 -26.48 -3.58 17.46
CA PRO A 70 -25.74 -3.26 16.26
C PRO A 70 -25.58 -1.76 16.09
N ASP A 71 -24.49 -1.36 15.45
CA ASP A 71 -24.24 0.04 15.09
C ASP A 71 -24.75 0.35 13.72
N TYR A 72 -24.59 -0.62 12.82
CA TYR A 72 -25.07 -0.57 11.44
C TYR A 72 -25.83 -1.83 11.07
N LEU A 73 -26.78 -1.66 10.17
CA LEU A 73 -27.60 -2.72 9.63
C LEU A 73 -27.41 -2.79 8.11
N LEU A 74 -27.04 -3.95 7.58
CA LEU A 74 -27.06 -4.23 6.15
C LEU A 74 -28.29 -5.02 5.81
N THR A 75 -29.07 -4.47 4.89
CA THR A 75 -30.30 -5.07 4.34
C THR A 75 -30.21 -5.11 2.83
N GLY A 76 -31.02 -5.92 2.18
CA GLY A 76 -31.12 -5.96 0.73
C GLY A 76 -32.14 -6.94 0.23
N ASP A 77 -32.36 -6.90 -1.07
CA ASP A 77 -33.17 -7.86 -1.81
C ASP A 77 -32.36 -8.49 -2.96
N LEU A 78 -32.76 -9.68 -3.36
CA LEU A 78 -32.19 -10.38 -4.51
C LEU A 78 -33.33 -10.82 -5.44
N GLN A 79 -33.20 -10.45 -6.71
CA GLN A 79 -34.09 -10.87 -7.79
C GLN A 79 -33.30 -11.72 -8.79
N LEU A 80 -33.79 -12.89 -9.10
CA LEU A 80 -33.32 -13.66 -10.24
C LEU A 80 -34.02 -13.15 -11.51
N LEU A 81 -33.24 -12.85 -12.53
CA LEU A 81 -33.70 -12.45 -13.86
C LEU A 81 -33.64 -13.67 -14.78
N ASP A 82 -34.26 -13.59 -15.97
CA ASP A 82 -34.19 -14.66 -16.98
C ASP A 82 -32.72 -14.92 -17.38
N GLU A 83 -31.95 -13.87 -17.56
CA GLU A 83 -30.50 -13.91 -17.88
C GLU A 83 -29.72 -13.10 -16.88
N GLY A 84 -29.65 -13.52 -15.60
CA GLY A 84 -28.82 -12.84 -14.62
C GLY A 84 -29.43 -12.68 -13.25
N ILE A 85 -28.90 -11.70 -12.49
CA ILE A 85 -29.35 -11.35 -11.15
C ILE A 85 -29.35 -9.85 -10.94
N ARG A 86 -30.25 -9.36 -10.08
CA ARG A 86 -30.25 -7.99 -9.57
C ARG A 86 -30.33 -8.02 -8.04
N ALA A 87 -29.57 -7.17 -7.38
CA ALA A 87 -29.67 -6.97 -5.93
C ALA A 87 -29.61 -5.51 -5.58
N SER A 88 -30.47 -5.09 -4.65
CA SER A 88 -30.39 -3.78 -4.02
C SER A 88 -29.89 -3.96 -2.59
N VAL A 89 -28.93 -3.16 -2.18
CA VAL A 89 -28.26 -3.27 -0.88
C VAL A 89 -28.26 -1.92 -0.20
N VAL A 90 -28.62 -1.88 1.08
CA VAL A 90 -28.67 -0.66 1.88
C VAL A 90 -27.97 -0.91 3.19
N MET A 91 -27.06 0.01 3.57
CA MET A 91 -26.48 0.10 4.90
C MET A 91 -27.08 1.30 5.63
N SER A 92 -27.65 1.04 6.79
CA SER A 92 -28.30 2.05 7.62
C SER A 92 -27.65 2.11 9.00
N GLU A 93 -27.68 3.27 9.63
CA GLU A 93 -27.43 3.39 11.06
C GLU A 93 -28.55 2.69 11.81
N ALA A 94 -28.20 1.86 12.80
CA ALA A 94 -29.18 0.93 13.37
C ALA A 94 -30.20 1.59 14.32
N ARG A 95 -29.85 2.73 14.96
CA ARG A 95 -30.73 3.39 15.94
C ARG A 95 -31.78 4.29 15.28
N GLU A 96 -31.32 5.11 14.34
CA GLU A 96 -32.19 6.14 13.71
C GLU A 96 -32.70 5.67 12.33
N GLY A 97 -32.16 4.56 11.80
CA GLY A 97 -32.55 4.03 10.48
C GLY A 97 -32.07 4.90 9.32
N LEU A 98 -31.12 5.80 9.56
CA LEU A 98 -30.58 6.66 8.50
C LEU A 98 -29.81 5.83 7.48
N HIS A 99 -30.15 5.99 6.20
CA HIS A 99 -29.43 5.33 5.13
C HIS A 99 -28.07 5.99 4.94
N MET A 100 -27.00 5.23 5.21
CA MET A 100 -25.62 5.69 5.10
C MET A 100 -25.03 5.41 3.73
N TRP A 101 -25.48 4.31 3.10
CA TRP A 101 -25.05 3.88 1.79
C TRP A 101 -26.10 2.97 1.15
N ALA A 102 -26.30 3.11 -0.15
CA ALA A 102 -27.17 2.22 -0.93
C ALA A 102 -26.59 2.01 -2.32
N GLN A 103 -26.70 0.80 -2.84
CA GLN A 103 -26.26 0.46 -4.19
C GLN A 103 -27.12 -0.67 -4.78
N THR A 104 -27.37 -0.57 -6.09
CA THR A 104 -27.99 -1.64 -6.87
C THR A 104 -26.95 -2.25 -7.79
N TYR A 105 -26.92 -3.57 -7.81
CA TYR A 105 -26.05 -4.39 -8.66
C TYR A 105 -26.90 -5.15 -9.66
N GLN A 106 -26.42 -5.27 -10.87
CA GLN A 106 -27.00 -6.16 -11.88
C GLN A 106 -25.85 -6.86 -12.60
N PHE A 107 -26.00 -8.17 -12.75
CA PHE A 107 -25.07 -9.03 -13.50
C PHE A 107 -25.87 -9.88 -14.46
N ASP A 108 -25.44 -9.92 -15.70
CA ASP A 108 -26.00 -10.73 -16.75
C ASP A 108 -25.18 -12.02 -16.89
N GLY A 109 -25.82 -13.12 -17.20
CA GLY A 109 -25.19 -14.42 -17.41
C GLY A 109 -26.03 -15.60 -16.90
N ASP A 110 -25.71 -16.81 -17.36
CA ASP A 110 -26.50 -18.03 -17.12
C ASP A 110 -26.10 -18.75 -15.82
N GLU A 111 -24.88 -18.58 -15.33
CA GLU A 111 -24.36 -19.29 -14.16
C GLU A 111 -24.65 -18.55 -12.84
N THR A 112 -25.90 -18.61 -12.38
CA THR A 112 -26.38 -17.92 -11.17
C THR A 112 -25.44 -18.07 -9.96
N SER A 113 -24.85 -19.25 -9.74
CA SER A 113 -23.96 -19.48 -8.59
C SER A 113 -22.70 -18.63 -8.66
N ILE A 114 -22.10 -18.47 -9.84
CA ILE A 114 -20.94 -17.63 -10.09
C ILE A 114 -21.30 -16.17 -9.90
N LEU A 115 -22.46 -15.75 -10.42
CA LEU A 115 -22.95 -14.38 -10.26
C LEU A 115 -23.19 -14.02 -8.78
N ILE A 116 -23.71 -14.95 -7.98
CA ILE A 116 -23.90 -14.76 -6.53
C ILE A 116 -22.56 -14.59 -5.81
N ASP A 117 -21.55 -15.39 -6.15
CA ASP A 117 -20.21 -15.25 -5.57
C ASP A 117 -19.55 -13.90 -5.93
N LYS A 118 -19.71 -13.48 -7.20
CA LYS A 118 -19.26 -12.14 -7.67
C LYS A 118 -19.97 -11.03 -6.90
N LEU A 119 -21.28 -11.13 -6.78
CA LEU A 119 -22.12 -10.15 -6.07
C LEU A 119 -21.73 -10.01 -4.60
N ALA A 120 -21.58 -11.13 -3.90
CA ALA A 120 -21.21 -11.15 -2.49
C ALA A 120 -19.89 -10.41 -2.24
N GLY A 121 -18.91 -10.65 -3.07
CA GLY A 121 -17.64 -10.00 -2.95
C GLY A 121 -17.65 -8.51 -3.31
N ASN A 122 -18.43 -8.10 -4.33
CA ASN A 122 -18.60 -6.68 -4.66
C ASN A 122 -19.28 -5.93 -3.52
N ILE A 123 -20.30 -6.52 -2.92
CA ILE A 123 -20.98 -5.95 -1.75
C ILE A 123 -20.01 -5.82 -0.58
N ALA A 124 -19.26 -6.88 -0.26
CA ALA A 124 -18.30 -6.84 0.85
C ALA A 124 -17.20 -5.78 0.66
N ALA A 125 -16.68 -5.65 -0.56
CA ALA A 125 -15.68 -4.62 -0.89
C ALA A 125 -16.26 -3.20 -0.78
N ALA A 126 -17.47 -2.99 -1.28
CA ALA A 126 -18.16 -1.69 -1.20
C ALA A 126 -18.48 -1.31 0.25
N ILE A 127 -18.90 -2.27 1.06
CA ILE A 127 -19.12 -2.08 2.50
C ILE A 127 -17.84 -1.65 3.19
N ALA A 128 -16.73 -2.36 2.95
CA ALA A 128 -15.44 -2.04 3.57
C ALA A 128 -15.00 -0.60 3.28
N PHE A 129 -15.13 -0.17 2.05
CA PHE A 129 -14.76 1.17 1.63
C PHE A 129 -15.69 2.24 2.24
N SER A 130 -17.01 2.04 2.14
CA SER A 130 -18.01 2.97 2.64
C SER A 130 -17.98 3.07 4.15
N PHE A 131 -17.83 1.95 4.83
CA PHE A 131 -17.72 1.86 6.29
C PHE A 131 -16.52 2.64 6.83
N ALA A 132 -15.34 2.42 6.25
CA ALA A 132 -14.14 3.16 6.64
C ALA A 132 -14.29 4.68 6.44
N LYS A 133 -14.98 5.10 5.37
CA LYS A 133 -15.27 6.51 5.10
C LYS A 133 -16.26 7.09 6.12
N ILE A 134 -17.34 6.38 6.41
CA ILE A 134 -18.40 6.80 7.35
C ILE A 134 -17.81 6.95 8.75
N GLU A 135 -17.09 5.95 9.24
CA GLU A 135 -16.50 5.98 10.57
C GLU A 135 -15.44 7.06 10.71
N ARG A 136 -14.62 7.27 9.69
CA ARG A 136 -13.66 8.37 9.69
C ARG A 136 -14.34 9.72 9.80
N GLU A 137 -15.41 9.95 9.05
CA GLU A 137 -16.16 11.21 9.12
C GLU A 137 -16.83 11.38 10.50
N ARG A 138 -17.35 10.32 11.07
CA ARG A 138 -17.92 10.31 12.41
C ARG A 138 -16.89 10.64 13.51
N LEU A 139 -15.67 10.13 13.35
CA LEU A 139 -14.61 10.24 14.37
C LEU A 139 -13.73 11.50 14.20
N LYS A 140 -13.87 12.26 13.11
CA LYS A 140 -12.95 13.37 12.79
C LYS A 140 -12.86 14.44 13.87
N ASP A 141 -13.99 14.77 14.49
CA ASP A 141 -14.13 15.84 15.50
C ASP A 141 -14.14 15.31 16.95
N VAL A 142 -14.01 13.99 17.14
CA VAL A 142 -13.95 13.39 18.48
C VAL A 142 -12.58 13.68 19.10
N PRO A 143 -12.51 14.21 20.33
CA PRO A 143 -11.23 14.42 21.02
C PRO A 143 -10.40 13.14 21.10
N GLU A 144 -9.09 13.27 20.92
CA GLU A 144 -8.17 12.11 20.84
C GLU A 144 -8.15 11.27 22.11
N ASP A 145 -8.29 11.91 23.26
CA ASP A 145 -8.36 11.26 24.57
C ASP A 145 -9.63 10.40 24.75
N GLN A 146 -10.67 10.66 23.97
CA GLN A 146 -11.91 9.90 23.96
C GLN A 146 -11.93 8.76 22.93
N LEU A 147 -10.88 8.66 22.08
CA LEU A 147 -10.78 7.57 21.12
C LEU A 147 -10.16 6.32 21.77
N ASP A 148 -10.74 5.16 21.48
CA ASP A 148 -10.11 3.87 21.73
C ASP A 148 -9.07 3.54 20.64
N ALA A 149 -8.42 2.39 20.76
CA ALA A 149 -7.41 1.95 19.80
C ALA A 149 -7.97 1.86 18.37
N TRP A 150 -9.21 1.37 18.21
CA TRP A 150 -9.86 1.29 16.91
C TRP A 150 -10.11 2.68 16.29
N GLY A 151 -10.63 3.61 17.09
CA GLY A 151 -10.89 4.99 16.65
C GLY A 151 -9.60 5.70 16.20
N LEU A 152 -8.49 5.46 16.90
CA LEU A 152 -7.18 5.98 16.53
C LEU A 152 -6.66 5.36 15.23
N VAL A 153 -6.84 4.04 15.02
CA VAL A 153 -6.51 3.36 13.76
C VAL A 153 -7.36 3.93 12.61
N ALA A 154 -8.67 4.11 12.81
CA ALA A 154 -9.55 4.69 11.80
C ALA A 154 -9.12 6.13 11.43
N ARG A 155 -8.70 6.93 12.42
CA ARG A 155 -8.14 8.27 12.21
C ARG A 155 -6.84 8.22 11.41
N CYS A 156 -5.89 7.35 11.75
CA CYS A 156 -4.66 7.13 10.98
C CYS A 156 -4.96 6.80 9.51
N MET A 157 -5.89 5.89 9.24
CA MET A 157 -6.27 5.50 7.88
C MET A 157 -6.88 6.67 7.07
N GLY A 158 -7.33 7.71 7.76
CA GLY A 158 -7.89 8.92 7.16
C GLY A 158 -6.87 10.02 6.86
N LEU A 159 -5.70 9.98 7.48
CA LEU A 159 -4.65 10.97 7.27
C LEU A 159 -3.96 10.75 5.92
N SER A 160 -3.69 11.85 5.23
CA SER A 160 -2.75 11.83 4.12
C SER A 160 -1.31 11.74 4.67
N MET A 161 -0.39 11.21 3.87
CA MET A 161 1.05 11.29 4.13
C MET A 161 1.72 11.86 2.87
N ARG A 162 1.71 13.20 2.76
CA ARG A 162 2.30 13.93 1.64
C ARG A 162 3.48 14.78 2.07
N THR A 163 3.61 15.04 3.37
CA THR A 163 4.66 15.85 3.97
C THR A 163 5.30 15.13 5.16
N ASN A 164 6.51 15.56 5.54
CA ASN A 164 7.19 15.04 6.74
C ASN A 164 6.36 15.27 8.01
N GLN A 165 5.68 16.42 8.11
CA GLN A 165 4.82 16.74 9.25
C GLN A 165 3.62 15.77 9.35
N GLU A 166 2.94 15.51 8.24
CA GLU A 166 1.83 14.54 8.21
C GLU A 166 2.30 13.12 8.54
N ALA A 167 3.50 12.73 8.08
CA ALA A 167 4.10 11.45 8.40
C ALA A 167 4.42 11.31 9.90
N ARG A 168 4.97 12.37 10.53
CA ARG A 168 5.22 12.41 12.00
C ARG A 168 3.92 12.31 12.78
N GLU A 169 2.89 13.06 12.38
CA GLU A 169 1.59 13.01 13.04
C GLU A 169 0.94 11.65 12.90
N TRP A 170 1.01 11.05 11.71
CA TRP A 170 0.53 9.69 11.47
C TRP A 170 1.22 8.68 12.41
N LEU A 171 2.55 8.76 12.52
CA LEU A 171 3.35 7.88 13.38
C LEU A 171 3.00 8.08 14.86
N ARG A 172 2.79 9.31 15.29
CA ARG A 172 2.36 9.65 16.66
C ARG A 172 1.02 9.00 17.01
N ILE A 173 0.01 9.16 16.14
CA ILE A 173 -1.33 8.59 16.36
C ILE A 173 -1.28 7.06 16.29
N GLY A 174 -0.52 6.49 15.37
CA GLY A 174 -0.35 5.03 15.26
C GLY A 174 0.25 4.41 16.51
N ARG A 175 1.27 5.05 17.10
CA ARG A 175 1.86 4.63 18.39
C ARG A 175 0.87 4.78 19.54
N LEU A 176 0.09 5.85 19.57
CA LEU A 176 -0.95 6.06 20.57
C LEU A 176 -2.04 4.97 20.48
N ALA A 177 -2.40 4.51 19.29
CA ALA A 177 -3.35 3.41 19.10
C ALA A 177 -2.85 2.11 19.75
N VAL A 178 -1.58 1.78 19.57
CA VAL A 178 -0.94 0.61 20.21
C VAL A 178 -0.89 0.79 21.75
N GLN A 179 -0.53 1.97 22.26
CA GLN A 179 -0.52 2.25 23.69
C GLN A 179 -1.91 2.15 24.34
N ARG A 180 -2.96 2.48 23.58
CA ARG A 180 -4.34 2.43 24.05
C ARG A 180 -4.83 1.00 24.25
N ASP A 181 -4.40 0.07 23.41
CA ASP A 181 -4.65 -1.36 23.52
C ASP A 181 -3.51 -2.17 22.88
N GLU A 182 -2.59 -2.68 23.69
CA GLU A 182 -1.44 -3.48 23.29
C GLU A 182 -1.81 -4.88 22.76
N ASN A 183 -3.06 -5.29 22.91
CA ASN A 183 -3.57 -6.56 22.39
C ASN A 183 -4.44 -6.40 21.15
N TYR A 184 -4.60 -5.18 20.65
CA TYR A 184 -5.34 -4.93 19.42
C TYR A 184 -4.43 -5.14 18.20
N ALA A 185 -4.55 -6.30 17.57
CA ALA A 185 -3.68 -6.74 16.47
C ALA A 185 -3.65 -5.76 15.29
N GLU A 186 -4.80 -5.18 14.94
CA GLU A 186 -4.89 -4.23 13.82
C GLU A 186 -4.18 -2.90 14.09
N ALA A 187 -4.05 -2.47 15.36
CA ALA A 187 -3.26 -1.29 15.69
C ALA A 187 -1.78 -1.53 15.38
N HIS A 188 -1.26 -2.69 15.77
CA HIS A 188 0.10 -3.11 15.43
C HIS A 188 0.30 -3.24 13.92
N ALA A 189 -0.59 -3.93 13.21
CA ALA A 189 -0.50 -4.10 11.76
C ALA A 189 -0.57 -2.75 11.02
N ASN A 190 -1.42 -1.83 11.50
CA ASN A 190 -1.54 -0.51 10.92
C ASN A 190 -0.28 0.32 11.13
N LEU A 191 0.28 0.33 12.34
CA LEU A 191 1.53 1.05 12.66
C LEU A 191 2.68 0.53 11.80
N ALA A 192 2.87 -0.79 11.70
CA ALA A 192 3.90 -1.39 10.87
C ALA A 192 3.76 -1.01 9.38
N ASP A 193 2.53 -1.05 8.82
CA ASP A 193 2.28 -0.68 7.42
C ASP A 193 2.45 0.82 7.16
N GLY A 194 2.15 1.67 8.13
CA GLY A 194 2.41 3.10 8.05
C GLY A 194 3.90 3.42 8.06
N ILE A 195 4.68 2.80 8.93
CA ILE A 195 6.14 2.93 8.93
C ILE A 195 6.71 2.46 7.57
N ARG A 196 6.22 1.36 7.02
CA ARG A 196 6.56 0.92 5.66
C ARG A 196 6.27 2.01 4.61
N ALA A 197 5.15 2.71 4.73
CA ALA A 197 4.80 3.79 3.80
C ALA A 197 5.73 4.99 3.95
N ILE A 198 6.13 5.33 5.18
CA ILE A 198 7.12 6.37 5.50
C ILE A 198 8.48 6.03 4.85
N LEU A 199 8.97 4.81 5.04
CA LEU A 199 10.22 4.34 4.43
C LEU A 199 10.17 4.41 2.89
N LEU A 200 9.07 3.97 2.28
CA LEU A 200 8.88 4.00 0.82
C LEU A 200 8.82 5.42 0.25
N ALA A 201 8.34 6.38 1.01
CA ALA A 201 8.26 7.78 0.60
C ALA A 201 9.49 8.58 1.02
N SER A 202 10.38 7.99 1.83
CA SER A 202 11.57 8.64 2.40
C SER A 202 11.23 9.89 3.22
N PHE A 203 10.11 9.86 3.95
CA PHE A 203 9.75 10.96 4.85
C PHE A 203 10.71 11.02 6.04
N ASP A 204 11.17 12.23 6.35
CA ASP A 204 11.95 12.51 7.53
C ASP A 204 11.05 12.65 8.77
N CYS A 205 11.16 11.69 9.67
CA CYS A 205 10.43 11.65 10.93
C CYS A 205 11.33 11.86 12.15
N ASP A 206 12.54 12.39 11.97
CA ASP A 206 13.58 12.55 13.01
C ASP A 206 13.99 11.22 13.67
N ILE A 207 13.81 10.11 12.96
CA ILE A 207 14.11 8.74 13.39
C ILE A 207 14.90 8.06 12.27
N SER A 208 15.92 7.29 12.62
CA SER A 208 16.69 6.56 11.60
C SER A 208 15.87 5.50 10.89
N ASP A 209 16.16 5.26 9.60
CA ASP A 209 15.51 4.20 8.83
C ASP A 209 15.67 2.82 9.50
N GLU A 210 16.79 2.56 10.17
CA GLU A 210 17.05 1.30 10.87
C GLU A 210 16.18 1.14 12.12
N ASP A 211 15.93 2.22 12.85
CA ASP A 211 15.01 2.21 13.99
C ASP A 211 13.56 2.02 13.52
N LEU A 212 13.16 2.73 12.45
CA LEU A 212 11.86 2.55 11.82
C LEU A 212 11.65 1.12 11.31
N LYS A 213 12.65 0.52 10.66
CA LYS A 213 12.58 -0.89 10.23
C LYS A 213 12.43 -1.86 11.39
N ARG A 214 13.16 -1.63 12.49
CA ARG A 214 13.08 -2.45 13.70
C ARG A 214 11.71 -2.34 14.34
N GLU A 215 11.16 -1.12 14.45
CA GLU A 215 9.82 -0.85 14.96
C GLU A 215 8.75 -1.51 14.08
N ALA A 216 8.84 -1.36 12.75
CA ALA A 216 7.93 -2.00 11.81
C ALA A 216 7.92 -3.52 11.93
N LEU A 217 9.11 -4.14 12.06
CA LEU A 217 9.22 -5.59 12.25
C LEU A 217 8.56 -6.03 13.55
N HIS A 218 8.89 -5.36 14.66
CA HIS A 218 8.33 -5.67 15.98
C HIS A 218 6.79 -5.65 15.97
N HIS A 219 6.20 -4.59 15.42
CA HIS A 219 4.74 -4.47 15.37
C HIS A 219 4.11 -5.42 14.34
N CYS A 220 4.77 -5.70 13.24
CA CYS A 220 4.32 -6.70 12.27
C CYS A 220 4.24 -8.09 12.90
N ASP A 221 5.31 -8.53 13.59
CA ASP A 221 5.36 -9.82 14.28
C ASP A 221 4.31 -9.91 15.39
N ARG A 222 4.15 -8.83 16.16
CA ARG A 222 3.14 -8.78 17.23
C ARG A 222 1.72 -8.91 16.69
N ALA A 223 1.40 -8.25 15.56
CA ALA A 223 0.09 -8.36 14.93
C ALA A 223 -0.22 -9.79 14.49
N LEU A 224 0.75 -10.48 13.90
CA LEU A 224 0.60 -11.87 13.44
C LEU A 224 0.49 -12.86 14.61
N ILE A 225 1.16 -12.59 15.75
CA ILE A 225 1.04 -13.41 16.96
C ILE A 225 -0.35 -13.24 17.60
N LEU A 226 -0.89 -12.02 17.61
CA LEU A 226 -2.19 -11.72 18.22
C LEU A 226 -3.37 -12.27 17.41
N ASP A 227 -3.27 -12.29 16.09
CA ASP A 227 -4.31 -12.82 15.19
C ASP A 227 -3.67 -13.25 13.86
N GLU A 228 -3.30 -14.52 13.77
CA GLU A 228 -2.52 -15.09 12.67
C GLU A 228 -3.31 -15.29 11.36
N ASP A 229 -4.62 -15.41 11.43
CA ASP A 229 -5.48 -15.65 10.26
C ASP A 229 -6.26 -14.40 9.82
N LYS A 230 -6.08 -13.27 10.50
CA LYS A 230 -6.73 -12.04 10.10
C LYS A 230 -6.15 -11.54 8.77
N ILE A 231 -6.98 -11.50 7.74
CA ILE A 231 -6.57 -11.07 6.38
C ILE A 231 -5.95 -9.68 6.39
N PHE A 232 -6.47 -8.77 7.21
CA PHE A 232 -5.93 -7.43 7.39
C PHE A 232 -4.46 -7.45 7.85
N ASN A 233 -4.14 -8.26 8.87
CA ASN A 233 -2.79 -8.39 9.42
C ASN A 233 -1.84 -9.08 8.46
N LEU A 234 -2.27 -10.20 7.87
CA LEU A 234 -1.51 -10.96 6.88
C LEU A 234 -1.15 -10.11 5.66
N ASN A 235 -2.10 -9.35 5.13
CA ASN A 235 -1.90 -8.49 3.96
C ASN A 235 -0.89 -7.37 4.25
N ARG A 236 -1.00 -6.71 5.41
CA ARG A 236 -0.04 -5.70 5.84
C ARG A 236 1.32 -6.31 6.15
N GLY A 237 1.35 -7.44 6.85
CA GLY A 237 2.56 -8.19 7.15
C GLY A 237 3.34 -8.55 5.90
N SER A 238 2.68 -9.08 4.88
CA SER A 238 3.31 -9.38 3.59
C SER A 238 4.00 -8.14 2.99
N ARG A 239 3.34 -6.98 3.02
CA ARG A 239 3.86 -5.74 2.46
C ARG A 239 5.02 -5.16 3.27
N VAL A 240 4.97 -5.28 4.60
CA VAL A 240 6.04 -4.87 5.52
C VAL A 240 7.27 -5.73 5.29
N HIS A 241 7.13 -7.06 5.35
CA HIS A 241 8.25 -7.99 5.12
C HIS A 241 8.88 -7.83 3.74
N LEU A 242 8.09 -7.45 2.73
CA LEU A 242 8.61 -7.16 1.40
C LEU A 242 9.61 -6.00 1.41
N VAL A 243 9.26 -4.90 2.08
CA VAL A 243 10.12 -3.70 2.20
C VAL A 243 11.31 -3.94 3.12
N LEU A 244 11.16 -4.79 4.13
CA LEU A 244 12.26 -5.21 5.01
C LEU A 244 13.21 -6.25 4.38
N GLY A 245 12.95 -6.68 3.14
CA GLY A 245 13.78 -7.65 2.41
C GLY A 245 13.44 -9.13 2.69
N ASN A 246 12.51 -9.44 3.56
CA ASN A 246 12.08 -10.78 3.92
C ASN A 246 11.11 -11.37 2.86
N ARG A 247 11.57 -11.47 1.61
CA ARG A 247 10.76 -11.77 0.42
C ARG A 247 10.02 -13.10 0.50
N MET A 248 10.66 -14.15 1.07
CA MET A 248 10.04 -15.47 1.19
C MET A 248 8.86 -15.44 2.16
N LEU A 249 9.03 -14.82 3.33
CA LEU A 249 7.94 -14.67 4.31
C LEU A 249 6.82 -13.80 3.74
N ALA A 250 7.16 -12.70 3.05
CA ALA A 250 6.18 -11.88 2.35
C ALA A 250 5.33 -12.71 1.37
N LEU A 251 5.96 -13.63 0.63
CA LEU A 251 5.26 -14.52 -0.31
C LEU A 251 4.37 -15.56 0.42
N GLN A 252 4.84 -16.12 1.54
CA GLN A 252 4.04 -17.05 2.34
C GLN A 252 2.77 -16.40 2.88
N LEU A 253 2.91 -15.20 3.49
CA LEU A 253 1.78 -14.43 4.00
C LEU A 253 0.80 -14.04 2.88
N ALA A 254 1.32 -13.61 1.73
CA ALA A 254 0.48 -13.25 0.57
C ALA A 254 -0.27 -14.45 -0.01
N LYS A 255 0.34 -15.64 -0.04
CA LYS A 255 -0.34 -16.89 -0.44
C LYS A 255 -1.45 -17.23 0.55
N ARG A 256 -1.19 -17.12 1.85
CA ARG A 256 -2.22 -17.36 2.87
C ARG A 256 -3.42 -16.41 2.70
N VAL A 257 -3.18 -15.11 2.42
CA VAL A 257 -4.24 -14.15 2.06
C VAL A 257 -5.02 -14.64 0.83
N ASN A 258 -4.31 -15.06 -0.21
CA ASN A 258 -4.94 -15.52 -1.45
C ASN A 258 -5.81 -16.77 -1.23
N GLU A 259 -5.36 -17.72 -0.42
CA GLU A 259 -6.12 -18.90 -0.01
C GLU A 259 -7.38 -18.52 0.77
N LEU A 260 -7.24 -17.73 1.83
CA LEU A 260 -8.36 -17.28 2.67
C LEU A 260 -9.39 -16.46 1.88
N THR A 261 -8.94 -15.73 0.87
CA THR A 261 -9.80 -14.93 -0.02
C THR A 261 -10.24 -15.66 -1.28
N GLN A 262 -9.91 -16.95 -1.43
CA GLN A 262 -10.21 -17.74 -2.62
C GLN A 262 -9.80 -17.05 -3.93
N GLY A 263 -8.58 -16.51 -3.97
CA GLY A 263 -8.03 -15.85 -5.15
C GLY A 263 -8.45 -14.38 -5.36
N ARG A 264 -9.29 -13.80 -4.51
CA ARG A 264 -9.84 -12.45 -4.74
C ARG A 264 -8.92 -11.31 -4.28
N SER A 265 -7.99 -11.55 -3.36
CA SER A 265 -7.04 -10.54 -2.89
C SER A 265 -5.64 -10.78 -3.46
N VAL A 266 -5.41 -10.36 -4.69
CA VAL A 266 -4.17 -10.67 -5.44
C VAL A 266 -3.07 -9.63 -5.30
N ALA A 267 -3.35 -8.42 -4.79
CA ALA A 267 -2.39 -7.32 -4.84
C ALA A 267 -1.08 -7.61 -4.08
N ALA A 268 -1.17 -8.19 -2.88
CA ALA A 268 0.01 -8.60 -2.10
C ALA A 268 0.72 -9.80 -2.75
N LEU A 269 -0.05 -10.77 -3.26
CA LEU A 269 0.50 -11.93 -3.96
C LEU A 269 1.33 -11.51 -5.17
N TYR A 270 0.80 -10.64 -6.03
CA TYR A 270 1.52 -10.15 -7.21
C TYR A 270 2.79 -9.38 -6.84
N GLN A 271 2.73 -8.53 -5.81
CA GLN A 271 3.92 -7.84 -5.31
C GLN A 271 4.99 -8.82 -4.83
N ALA A 272 4.59 -9.80 -4.03
CA ALA A 272 5.52 -10.78 -3.50
C ALA A 272 6.09 -11.72 -4.59
N LEU A 273 5.30 -12.12 -5.57
CA LEU A 273 5.76 -12.91 -6.72
C LEU A 273 6.79 -12.13 -7.55
N ILE A 274 6.52 -10.87 -7.88
CA ILE A 274 7.44 -10.00 -8.63
C ILE A 274 8.77 -9.87 -7.88
N ALA A 275 8.73 -9.58 -6.59
CA ALA A 275 9.93 -9.41 -5.77
C ALA A 275 10.76 -10.70 -5.67
N ASN A 276 10.14 -11.86 -5.85
CA ASN A 276 10.80 -13.17 -5.90
C ASN A 276 11.18 -13.60 -7.33
N GLY A 277 11.14 -12.70 -8.32
CA GLY A 277 11.51 -12.99 -9.72
C GLY A 277 10.48 -13.85 -10.47
N LYS A 278 9.25 -13.96 -9.97
CA LYS A 278 8.19 -14.83 -10.51
C LYS A 278 7.14 -14.05 -11.29
N SER A 279 7.56 -13.07 -12.11
CA SER A 279 6.65 -12.19 -12.87
C SER A 279 5.76 -12.97 -13.84
N GLN A 280 6.25 -14.06 -14.44
CA GLN A 280 5.44 -14.89 -15.32
C GLN A 280 4.26 -15.54 -14.58
N GLN A 281 4.46 -15.98 -13.33
CA GLN A 281 3.38 -16.54 -12.50
C GLN A 281 2.26 -15.52 -12.22
N VAL A 282 2.58 -14.22 -12.15
CA VAL A 282 1.57 -13.17 -12.03
C VAL A 282 0.68 -13.13 -13.26
N ILE A 283 1.28 -13.20 -14.45
CA ILE A 283 0.57 -13.13 -15.73
C ILE A 283 -0.32 -14.37 -15.93
N ASP A 284 0.23 -15.55 -15.62
CA ASP A 284 -0.52 -16.81 -15.73
C ASP A 284 -1.71 -16.83 -14.76
N HIS A 285 -1.47 -16.45 -13.49
CA HIS A 285 -2.53 -16.33 -12.49
C HIS A 285 -3.61 -15.31 -12.90
N ALA A 286 -3.18 -14.15 -13.44
CA ALA A 286 -4.14 -13.14 -13.89
C ALA A 286 -4.99 -13.63 -15.07
N ARG A 287 -4.41 -14.39 -16.03
CA ARG A 287 -5.15 -14.96 -17.15
C ARG A 287 -6.23 -15.92 -16.67
N ASP A 288 -5.90 -16.80 -15.73
CA ASP A 288 -6.81 -17.80 -15.19
C ASP A 288 -7.93 -17.18 -14.32
N HIS A 289 -7.75 -15.95 -13.87
CA HIS A 289 -8.66 -15.29 -12.93
C HIS A 289 -9.24 -13.97 -13.45
N VAL A 290 -8.94 -13.55 -14.69
CA VAL A 290 -9.37 -12.26 -15.28
C VAL A 290 -10.88 -12.08 -15.20
N GLU A 291 -11.66 -13.11 -15.53
CA GLU A 291 -13.14 -13.04 -15.47
C GLU A 291 -13.64 -12.81 -14.03
N ASN A 292 -12.95 -13.36 -13.04
CA ASN A 292 -13.32 -13.22 -11.63
C ASN A 292 -12.84 -11.89 -10.99
N ILE A 293 -11.74 -11.31 -11.48
CA ILE A 293 -11.13 -10.10 -10.92
C ILE A 293 -11.70 -8.84 -11.56
N ALA A 294 -11.94 -8.83 -12.88
CA ALA A 294 -12.26 -7.64 -13.63
C ALA A 294 -13.63 -7.03 -13.24
N ASP A 295 -14.63 -7.84 -12.97
CA ASP A 295 -15.97 -7.34 -12.60
C ASP A 295 -16.09 -7.02 -11.12
N PHE A 296 -15.29 -7.68 -10.28
CA PHE A 296 -15.33 -7.53 -8.83
C PHE A 296 -14.81 -6.17 -8.33
N TYR A 297 -13.93 -5.51 -9.10
CA TYR A 297 -13.20 -4.34 -8.65
C TYR A 297 -13.32 -3.14 -9.59
N LYS A 298 -14.25 -3.12 -10.54
CA LYS A 298 -14.36 -2.05 -11.56
C LYS A 298 -14.31 -0.63 -10.97
N ASP A 299 -14.78 -0.45 -9.74
CA ASP A 299 -14.88 0.85 -9.08
C ASP A 299 -13.95 1.02 -7.85
N ALA A 300 -13.11 0.05 -7.52
CA ALA A 300 -12.34 0.10 -6.27
C ALA A 300 -10.85 0.40 -6.50
N LEU A 301 -10.28 1.22 -5.60
CA LEU A 301 -8.83 1.46 -5.49
C LEU A 301 -8.02 0.15 -5.38
N ILE A 302 -8.64 -0.93 -4.91
CA ILE A 302 -8.07 -2.27 -4.79
C ILE A 302 -7.80 -2.88 -6.16
N PHE A 303 -8.71 -2.71 -7.13
CA PHE A 303 -8.53 -3.15 -8.52
C PHE A 303 -7.31 -2.47 -9.15
N THR A 304 -7.19 -1.16 -8.99
CA THR A 304 -6.05 -0.39 -9.48
C THR A 304 -4.71 -0.92 -8.95
N LYS A 305 -4.67 -1.41 -7.70
CA LYS A 305 -3.46 -2.03 -7.13
C LYS A 305 -3.13 -3.38 -7.74
N GLY A 306 -4.11 -4.26 -7.93
CA GLY A 306 -3.92 -5.55 -8.59
C GLY A 306 -3.46 -5.39 -10.04
N THR A 307 -4.20 -4.63 -10.82
CA THR A 307 -3.93 -4.34 -12.25
C THR A 307 -2.58 -3.64 -12.44
N SER A 308 -2.22 -2.68 -11.57
CA SER A 308 -0.92 -2.01 -11.67
C SER A 308 0.27 -2.94 -11.35
N ASN A 309 0.07 -3.99 -10.55
CA ASN A 309 1.09 -5.01 -10.33
C ASN A 309 1.16 -6.00 -11.51
N LEU A 310 0.03 -6.34 -12.12
CA LEU A 310 0.00 -7.09 -13.37
C LEU A 310 0.79 -6.37 -14.46
N ALA A 311 0.50 -5.08 -14.69
CA ALA A 311 1.25 -4.25 -15.63
C ALA A 311 2.75 -4.22 -15.29
N THR A 312 3.12 -4.18 -13.99
CA THR A 312 4.53 -4.25 -13.57
C THR A 312 5.17 -5.58 -14.00
N ALA A 313 4.47 -6.71 -13.81
CA ALA A 313 4.96 -8.01 -14.24
C ALA A 313 5.09 -8.11 -15.77
N GLN A 314 4.12 -7.57 -16.51
CA GLN A 314 4.15 -7.50 -17.98
C GLN A 314 5.33 -6.70 -18.49
N VAL A 315 5.66 -5.55 -17.87
CA VAL A 315 6.85 -4.76 -18.23
C VAL A 315 8.13 -5.56 -18.02
N ILE A 316 8.25 -6.28 -16.91
CA ILE A 316 9.45 -7.08 -16.58
C ILE A 316 9.68 -8.18 -17.62
N VAL A 317 8.62 -8.77 -18.17
CA VAL A 317 8.72 -9.83 -19.19
C VAL A 317 8.65 -9.30 -20.63
N GLY A 318 8.66 -7.98 -20.84
CA GLY A 318 8.68 -7.35 -22.17
C GLY A 318 7.34 -7.21 -22.87
N LYS A 319 6.20 -7.43 -22.19
CA LYS A 319 4.84 -7.31 -22.74
C LYS A 319 4.32 -5.87 -22.63
N TYR A 320 4.97 -4.95 -23.33
CA TYR A 320 4.73 -3.50 -23.14
C TYR A 320 3.35 -3.03 -23.59
N SER A 321 2.82 -3.57 -24.70
CA SER A 321 1.49 -3.18 -25.20
C SER A 321 0.37 -3.59 -24.23
N GLU A 322 0.46 -4.79 -23.64
CA GLU A 322 -0.46 -5.26 -22.62
C GLU A 322 -0.38 -4.37 -21.36
N ALA A 323 0.87 -4.08 -20.91
CA ALA A 323 1.11 -3.22 -19.74
C ALA A 323 0.59 -1.78 -19.95
N GLU A 324 0.72 -1.23 -21.15
CA GLU A 324 0.17 0.08 -21.51
C GLU A 324 -1.35 0.09 -21.37
N ALA A 325 -2.04 -0.90 -21.93
CA ALA A 325 -3.50 -0.98 -21.87
C ALA A 325 -3.99 -1.01 -20.40
N GLU A 326 -3.35 -1.83 -19.56
CA GLU A 326 -3.66 -1.91 -18.12
C GLU A 326 -3.41 -0.58 -17.39
N LEU A 327 -2.28 0.08 -17.67
CA LEU A 327 -1.94 1.35 -17.01
C LEU A 327 -2.83 2.49 -17.46
N ARG A 328 -3.23 2.56 -18.75
CA ARG A 328 -4.21 3.54 -19.23
C ARG A 328 -5.56 3.35 -18.52
N GLY A 329 -6.01 2.13 -18.35
CA GLY A 329 -7.17 1.81 -17.53
C GLY A 329 -7.02 2.24 -16.06
N CYS A 330 -5.83 2.06 -15.48
CA CYS A 330 -5.55 2.48 -14.11
C CYS A 330 -5.55 4.01 -13.94
N VAL A 331 -4.91 4.77 -14.83
CA VAL A 331 -4.87 6.24 -14.73
C VAL A 331 -6.23 6.86 -15.02
N SER A 332 -7.04 6.27 -15.89
CA SER A 332 -8.42 6.71 -16.14
C SER A 332 -9.29 6.62 -14.89
N ARG A 333 -9.17 5.53 -14.12
CA ARG A 333 -9.91 5.32 -12.86
C ARG A 333 -9.34 6.10 -11.68
N SER A 334 -8.04 6.38 -11.69
CA SER A 334 -7.34 7.06 -10.60
C SER A 334 -6.41 8.15 -11.14
N PRO A 335 -6.94 9.22 -11.73
CA PRO A 335 -6.14 10.24 -12.42
C PRO A 335 -5.20 11.01 -11.48
N SER A 336 -5.48 11.06 -10.18
CA SER A 336 -4.63 11.70 -9.18
C SER A 336 -3.47 10.82 -8.67
N ALA A 337 -3.35 9.59 -9.19
CA ALA A 337 -2.31 8.65 -8.74
C ALA A 337 -1.02 8.83 -9.55
N TYR A 338 -0.19 9.80 -9.18
CA TYR A 338 1.05 10.15 -9.87
C TYR A 338 2.00 8.96 -10.14
N LEU A 339 2.04 7.95 -9.26
CA LEU A 339 2.83 6.74 -9.46
C LEU A 339 2.39 5.90 -10.66
N LEU A 340 1.12 5.95 -11.03
CA LEU A 340 0.60 5.25 -12.20
C LEU A 340 1.03 5.95 -13.49
N TRP A 341 1.00 7.27 -13.49
CA TRP A 341 1.50 8.09 -14.59
C TRP A 341 3.00 7.89 -14.83
N MET A 342 3.81 7.80 -13.76
CA MET A 342 5.24 7.47 -13.89
C MET A 342 5.48 6.10 -14.55
N ARG A 343 4.68 5.10 -14.19
CA ARG A 343 4.76 3.77 -14.81
C ARG A 343 4.32 3.79 -16.26
N LEU A 344 3.25 4.52 -16.57
CA LEU A 344 2.76 4.70 -17.94
C LEU A 344 3.82 5.39 -18.80
N ALA A 345 4.45 6.45 -18.30
CA ALA A 345 5.54 7.13 -18.99
C ALA A 345 6.70 6.18 -19.30
N ASN A 346 7.10 5.32 -18.34
CA ASN A 346 8.13 4.32 -18.58
C ASN A 346 7.76 3.35 -19.72
N VAL A 347 6.54 2.84 -19.73
CA VAL A 347 6.08 1.86 -20.71
C VAL A 347 5.98 2.50 -22.11
N LEU A 348 5.47 3.71 -22.20
CA LEU A 348 5.39 4.46 -23.46
C LEU A 348 6.78 4.74 -24.04
N ALA A 349 7.72 5.13 -23.20
CA ALA A 349 9.12 5.34 -23.63
C ALA A 349 9.78 4.04 -24.10
N LEU A 350 9.53 2.91 -23.44
CA LEU A 350 10.03 1.59 -23.87
C LEU A 350 9.47 1.15 -25.24
N GLN A 351 8.33 1.68 -25.64
CA GLN A 351 7.72 1.44 -26.95
C GLN A 351 8.14 2.49 -28.00
N GLY A 352 9.00 3.44 -27.65
CA GLY A 352 9.41 4.53 -28.54
C GLY A 352 8.37 5.64 -28.73
N LYS A 353 7.28 5.65 -27.95
CA LYS A 353 6.22 6.67 -27.96
C LYS A 353 6.64 7.89 -27.12
N SER A 354 7.73 8.54 -27.54
CA SER A 354 8.44 9.54 -26.73
C SER A 354 7.60 10.76 -26.35
N ASP A 355 6.72 11.23 -27.21
CA ASP A 355 5.90 12.42 -26.93
C ASP A 355 4.81 12.11 -25.89
N GLU A 356 4.08 11.01 -26.05
CA GLU A 356 3.11 10.54 -25.06
C GLU A 356 3.78 10.21 -23.71
N ALA A 357 5.01 9.68 -23.76
CA ALA A 357 5.77 9.38 -22.54
C ALA A 357 6.14 10.66 -21.78
N ARG A 358 6.52 11.74 -22.48
CA ARG A 358 6.79 13.05 -21.86
C ARG A 358 5.54 13.68 -21.28
N GLU A 359 4.40 13.59 -21.96
CA GLU A 359 3.11 14.06 -21.45
C GLU A 359 2.73 13.32 -20.16
N ALA A 360 2.83 11.99 -20.14
CA ALA A 360 2.53 11.19 -18.96
C ALA A 360 3.48 11.51 -17.80
N LEU A 361 4.78 11.74 -18.08
CA LEU A 361 5.76 12.13 -17.06
C LEU A 361 5.46 13.53 -16.50
N ALA A 362 5.13 14.50 -17.37
CA ALA A 362 4.76 15.84 -16.96
C ALA A 362 3.51 15.82 -16.04
N GLU A 363 2.53 15.01 -16.38
CA GLU A 363 1.33 14.83 -15.56
C GLU A 363 1.67 14.20 -14.19
N ALA A 364 2.54 13.20 -14.14
CA ALA A 364 3.02 12.61 -12.90
C ALA A 364 3.70 13.64 -11.97
N ILE A 365 4.52 14.51 -12.55
CA ILE A 365 5.21 15.59 -11.80
C ILE A 365 4.21 16.64 -11.32
N ARG A 366 3.26 17.04 -12.17
CA ARG A 366 2.25 18.06 -11.86
C ARG A 366 1.36 17.69 -10.67
N ILE A 367 0.98 16.41 -10.57
CA ILE A 367 0.07 15.92 -9.51
C ILE A 367 0.79 15.31 -8.32
N GLY A 368 2.08 15.04 -8.45
CA GLY A 368 2.92 14.50 -7.37
C GLY A 368 3.20 15.54 -6.28
N PRO A 369 3.80 15.12 -5.15
CA PRO A 369 4.35 16.04 -4.15
C PRO A 369 5.39 16.99 -4.76
N SER A 370 5.58 18.17 -4.16
CA SER A 370 6.47 19.21 -4.69
C SER A 370 7.94 18.81 -4.80
N ASP A 371 8.38 17.87 -3.95
CA ASP A 371 9.72 17.28 -3.91
C ASP A 371 9.81 15.95 -4.67
N TRP A 372 8.76 15.61 -5.42
CA TRP A 372 8.67 14.37 -6.17
C TRP A 372 9.28 14.52 -7.57
N GLY A 373 10.17 13.58 -7.91
CA GLY A 373 10.80 13.50 -9.21
C GLY A 373 11.25 12.07 -9.52
N LEU A 374 11.96 11.89 -10.62
CA LEU A 374 12.44 10.57 -11.05
C LEU A 374 13.35 9.92 -9.99
N GLY A 375 14.22 10.70 -9.34
CA GLY A 375 15.09 10.19 -8.28
C GLY A 375 14.32 9.58 -7.10
N ALA A 376 13.24 10.23 -6.64
CA ALA A 376 12.37 9.72 -5.60
C ALA A 376 11.64 8.44 -6.04
N PHE A 377 11.16 8.40 -7.29
CA PHE A 377 10.55 7.20 -7.86
C PHE A 377 11.52 6.02 -7.94
N LEU A 378 12.75 6.24 -8.38
CA LEU A 378 13.79 5.21 -8.45
C LEU A 378 14.16 4.66 -7.06
N ARG A 379 14.33 5.55 -6.06
CA ARG A 379 14.54 5.12 -4.66
C ARG A 379 13.41 4.23 -4.18
N ARG A 380 12.16 4.65 -4.41
CA ARG A 380 10.96 3.88 -4.05
C ARG A 380 10.93 2.49 -4.68
N LEU A 381 11.30 2.39 -5.96
CA LEU A 381 11.37 1.09 -6.65
C LEU A 381 12.43 0.17 -6.02
N ARG A 382 13.61 0.70 -5.67
CA ARG A 382 14.67 -0.06 -4.99
C ARG A 382 14.23 -0.55 -3.62
N ILE A 383 13.64 0.31 -2.80
CA ILE A 383 13.10 -0.07 -1.49
C ILE A 383 12.04 -1.17 -1.66
N LYS A 384 11.15 -1.02 -2.65
CA LYS A 384 10.05 -1.96 -2.86
C LYS A 384 10.49 -3.31 -3.45
N TRP A 385 11.41 -3.30 -4.42
CA TRP A 385 11.77 -4.48 -5.22
C TRP A 385 13.18 -5.01 -4.93
N GLY A 386 13.97 -4.28 -4.13
CA GLY A 386 15.40 -4.55 -3.90
C GLY A 386 16.25 -4.13 -5.11
N ASP A 387 17.54 -4.47 -5.05
CA ASP A 387 18.51 -4.08 -6.08
C ASP A 387 18.63 -5.12 -7.25
N ASN A 388 17.61 -5.96 -7.43
CA ASN A 388 17.62 -6.94 -8.53
C ASN A 388 17.54 -6.21 -9.89
N PRO A 389 18.60 -6.27 -10.72
CA PRO A 389 18.65 -5.56 -12.01
C PRO A 389 17.60 -6.08 -13.00
N ASP A 390 17.24 -7.37 -12.96
CA ASP A 390 16.25 -7.97 -13.84
C ASP A 390 14.84 -7.43 -13.57
N VAL A 391 14.60 -6.95 -12.36
CA VAL A 391 13.34 -6.28 -11.97
C VAL A 391 13.43 -4.78 -12.20
N LEU A 392 14.52 -4.13 -11.74
CA LEU A 392 14.61 -2.67 -11.77
C LEU A 392 14.85 -2.10 -13.16
N ARG A 393 15.70 -2.74 -13.97
CA ARG A 393 16.05 -2.22 -15.31
C ARG A 393 14.80 -2.03 -16.19
N PRO A 394 13.92 -3.01 -16.38
CA PRO A 394 12.71 -2.81 -17.19
C PRO A 394 11.79 -1.72 -16.63
N LEU A 395 11.76 -1.54 -15.32
CA LEU A 395 10.88 -0.56 -14.65
C LEU A 395 11.41 0.88 -14.69
N THR A 396 12.62 1.10 -15.18
CA THR A 396 13.30 2.41 -15.13
C THR A 396 13.94 2.85 -16.45
N SER A 397 14.25 1.93 -17.37
CA SER A 397 15.03 2.24 -18.58
C SER A 397 14.32 3.19 -19.53
N GLY A 398 13.00 3.09 -19.66
CA GLY A 398 12.22 4.03 -20.48
C GLY A 398 12.27 5.46 -19.93
N LEU A 399 12.14 5.64 -18.60
CA LEU A 399 12.25 6.96 -17.98
C LEU A 399 13.66 7.54 -18.12
N ARG A 400 14.70 6.72 -17.96
CA ARG A 400 16.09 7.15 -18.13
C ARG A 400 16.38 7.61 -19.56
N SER A 401 15.83 6.94 -20.58
CA SER A 401 16.00 7.35 -21.96
C SER A 401 15.35 8.71 -22.27
N LEU A 402 14.31 9.08 -21.53
CA LEU A 402 13.69 10.41 -21.64
C LEU A 402 14.58 11.51 -21.05
N GLU A 403 15.39 11.22 -20.03
CA GLU A 403 16.33 12.17 -19.43
C GLU A 403 17.57 12.39 -20.32
N GLU A 404 18.11 11.34 -20.94
CA GLU A 404 19.29 11.42 -21.78
C GLU A 404 19.08 12.30 -23.04
N GLY A 405 17.83 12.53 -23.43
CA GLY A 405 17.44 13.38 -24.58
C GLY A 405 17.09 14.84 -24.24
N GLN A 406 17.11 15.25 -22.98
CA GLN A 406 16.77 16.62 -22.52
C GLN A 406 17.67 17.05 -21.37
N ALA A 407 17.81 18.40 -21.18
CA ALA A 407 18.38 18.95 -19.94
C ALA A 407 17.59 18.39 -18.74
N PRO A 408 18.26 18.02 -17.61
CA PRO A 408 17.65 17.24 -16.51
C PRO A 408 16.33 17.83 -16.06
N LEU A 409 15.27 17.03 -16.08
CA LEU A 409 13.91 17.40 -15.59
C LEU A 409 13.88 17.71 -14.09
N ASP A 410 14.95 17.41 -13.36
CA ASP A 410 15.13 17.71 -11.93
C ASP A 410 15.24 19.22 -11.62
N ARG A 411 15.27 20.11 -12.63
CA ARG A 411 15.41 21.57 -12.44
C ARG A 411 14.11 22.31 -12.14
N LEU A 412 12.97 21.65 -12.14
CA LEU A 412 11.68 22.30 -11.84
C LEU A 412 11.25 22.21 -10.36
N GLY A 413 12.03 21.56 -9.50
CA GLY A 413 11.76 21.41 -8.08
C GLY A 413 12.96 21.44 -7.14
N ASP A 414 14.19 21.42 -7.65
CA ASP A 414 15.43 21.38 -6.85
C ASP A 414 16.18 22.71 -6.90
N GLN A 415 15.73 23.68 -6.13
CA GLN A 415 16.63 24.69 -5.62
C GLN A 415 17.24 24.20 -4.30
N ASP A 416 17.86 23.04 -4.22
CA ASP A 416 18.82 22.72 -3.14
C ASP A 416 19.24 21.24 -3.05
N HIS A 417 19.32 20.45 -4.11
CA HIS A 417 20.04 19.17 -4.03
C HIS A 417 20.68 18.79 -5.37
N ASP A 418 21.76 19.49 -5.68
CA ASP A 418 22.73 19.09 -6.70
C ASP A 418 23.52 17.87 -6.18
N GLY A 419 22.94 16.68 -6.27
CA GLY A 419 23.62 15.39 -6.13
C GLY A 419 24.24 14.97 -7.46
N ALA A 420 25.02 15.85 -8.09
CA ALA A 420 25.79 15.51 -9.27
C ALA A 420 26.69 14.32 -8.97
N LEU A 421 26.66 13.29 -9.84
CA LEU A 421 27.70 12.29 -9.95
C LEU A 421 29.06 13.01 -9.88
N ALA A 422 29.76 12.86 -8.75
CA ALA A 422 31.04 13.49 -8.55
C ALA A 422 31.99 13.08 -9.68
N PRO A 423 32.50 14.00 -10.50
CA PRO A 423 33.44 13.64 -11.56
C PRO A 423 34.67 12.97 -10.94
N ALA A 424 35.32 12.07 -11.68
CA ALA A 424 36.53 11.37 -11.24
C ALA A 424 37.60 12.28 -10.60
N ASN A 425 37.50 13.56 -10.86
CA ASN A 425 38.37 14.64 -10.39
C ASN A 425 38.12 15.08 -8.94
N GLN A 426 37.05 14.69 -8.26
CA GLN A 426 36.79 15.15 -6.88
C GLN A 426 37.54 14.31 -5.83
N LEU A 427 37.72 12.99 -6.05
CA LEU A 427 38.57 12.17 -5.19
C LEU A 427 40.04 12.59 -5.27
N ALA A 428 40.48 13.13 -6.41
CA ALA A 428 41.82 13.68 -6.55
C ALA A 428 42.05 14.94 -5.72
N LYS A 429 40.98 15.66 -5.34
CA LYS A 429 41.06 16.88 -4.49
C LYS A 429 41.18 16.57 -2.99
N LEU A 430 40.98 15.30 -2.59
CA LEU A 430 41.14 14.88 -1.20
C LEU A 430 42.60 14.73 -0.84
N SER A 431 43.00 15.30 0.33
CA SER A 431 44.32 15.06 0.88
C SER A 431 44.51 13.58 1.24
N SER A 432 45.75 13.11 1.36
CA SER A 432 46.04 11.73 1.76
C SER A 432 45.37 11.35 3.08
N ARG A 433 45.33 12.32 4.05
CA ARG A 433 44.68 12.07 5.33
C ARG A 433 43.15 11.98 5.23
N GLN A 434 42.53 12.79 4.39
CA GLN A 434 41.07 12.70 4.08
C GLN A 434 40.70 11.40 3.39
N LYS A 435 41.55 10.90 2.50
CA LYS A 435 41.38 9.61 1.85
C LYS A 435 41.41 8.47 2.85
N SER A 436 42.42 8.42 3.73
CA SER A 436 42.51 7.38 4.78
C SER A 436 41.30 7.40 5.73
N VAL A 437 40.87 8.60 6.17
CA VAL A 437 39.64 8.71 7.00
C VAL A 437 38.40 8.21 6.25
N LEU A 438 38.27 8.56 4.97
CA LEU A 438 37.15 8.13 4.13
C LEU A 438 37.16 6.61 3.93
N GLU A 439 38.30 6.00 3.58
CA GLU A 439 38.44 4.55 3.38
C GLU A 439 38.01 3.77 4.60
N ILE A 440 38.48 4.13 5.80
CA ILE A 440 38.08 3.48 7.03
C ILE A 440 36.60 3.76 7.35
N ALA A 441 36.12 4.99 7.07
CA ALA A 441 34.71 5.31 7.21
C ALA A 441 33.82 4.41 6.35
N LEU A 442 34.20 4.12 5.12
CA LEU A 442 33.44 3.24 4.20
C LEU A 442 33.26 1.82 4.72
N THR A 443 34.14 1.33 5.63
CA THR A 443 33.99 -0.01 6.26
C THR A 443 32.94 -0.06 7.37
N GLY A 444 32.26 1.06 7.71
CA GLY A 444 31.24 1.10 8.75
C GLY A 444 31.73 1.44 10.16
N LYS A 445 33.03 1.64 10.38
CA LYS A 445 33.60 1.93 11.72
C LYS A 445 33.15 3.27 12.28
N LEU A 446 32.84 3.34 13.56
CA LEU A 446 32.47 4.58 14.25
C LEU A 446 33.66 5.59 14.30
N ASN A 447 33.39 6.87 14.42
CA ASN A 447 34.41 7.92 14.43
C ASN A 447 35.49 7.70 15.52
N LYS A 448 35.10 7.17 16.67
CA LYS A 448 36.04 6.81 17.74
C LYS A 448 37.02 5.70 17.28
N ALA A 449 36.53 4.64 16.63
CA ALA A 449 37.38 3.57 16.11
C ALA A 449 38.32 4.06 14.97
N ILE A 450 37.83 4.99 14.13
CA ILE A 450 38.65 5.64 13.09
C ILE A 450 39.74 6.49 13.75
N ALA A 451 39.43 7.23 14.83
CA ALA A 451 40.35 8.05 15.59
C ALA A 451 41.46 7.21 16.20
N ASP A 452 41.12 6.10 16.86
CA ASP A 452 42.05 5.15 17.45
C ASP A 452 42.99 4.54 16.38
N GLU A 453 42.46 4.09 15.26
CA GLU A 453 43.21 3.44 14.17
C GLU A 453 44.17 4.42 13.46
N LEU A 454 43.79 5.67 13.34
CA LEU A 454 44.62 6.71 12.70
C LEU A 454 45.45 7.52 13.69
N ASN A 455 45.34 7.24 14.99
CA ASN A 455 45.99 7.94 16.09
C ASN A 455 45.78 9.46 16.02
N ILE A 456 44.51 9.88 15.95
CA ILE A 456 44.04 11.27 15.91
C ILE A 456 42.85 11.48 16.85
N ALA A 457 42.52 12.71 17.18
CA ALA A 457 41.35 13.00 17.99
C ALA A 457 40.06 12.75 17.20
N GLU A 458 39.01 12.28 17.88
CA GLU A 458 37.66 12.04 17.25
C GLU A 458 37.09 13.31 16.60
N GLY A 459 37.33 14.48 17.20
CA GLY A 459 36.99 15.79 16.61
C GLY A 459 37.67 16.03 15.26
N THR A 460 38.91 15.55 15.10
CA THR A 460 39.67 15.66 13.86
C THR A 460 39.08 14.74 12.78
N VAL A 461 38.61 13.53 13.15
CA VAL A 461 37.90 12.65 12.23
C VAL A 461 36.61 13.30 11.74
N LYS A 462 35.83 13.91 12.63
CA LYS A 462 34.61 14.66 12.27
C LYS A 462 34.89 15.79 11.30
N SER A 463 35.95 16.56 11.54
CA SER A 463 36.38 17.67 10.68
C SER A 463 36.80 17.16 9.29
N HIS A 464 37.57 16.07 9.21
CA HIS A 464 37.97 15.48 7.95
C HIS A 464 36.76 14.93 7.16
N LEU A 465 35.83 14.24 7.82
CA LEU A 465 34.61 13.72 7.17
C LEU A 465 33.73 14.86 6.65
N SER A 466 33.55 15.94 7.43
CA SER A 466 32.80 17.11 6.97
C SER A 466 33.42 17.76 5.74
N ALA A 467 34.76 17.89 5.71
CA ALA A 467 35.45 18.41 4.53
C ALA A 467 35.35 17.46 3.31
N VAL A 468 35.47 16.16 3.56
CA VAL A 468 35.27 15.11 2.52
C VAL A 468 33.87 15.17 1.94
N PHE A 469 32.85 15.22 2.78
CA PHE A 469 31.45 15.29 2.33
C PHE A 469 31.18 16.55 1.51
N LYS A 470 31.72 17.67 1.91
CA LYS A 470 31.63 18.92 1.13
C LYS A 470 32.35 18.84 -0.23
N ILE A 471 33.52 18.18 -0.31
CA ILE A 471 34.27 18.00 -1.56
C ILE A 471 33.54 16.99 -2.50
N LEU A 472 32.95 15.95 -1.91
CA LEU A 472 32.18 14.93 -2.65
C LEU A 472 30.78 15.39 -3.01
N GLY A 473 30.30 16.52 -2.48
CA GLY A 473 28.94 17.02 -2.68
C GLY A 473 27.88 16.14 -1.98
N VAL A 474 28.25 15.47 -0.88
CA VAL A 474 27.35 14.58 -0.12
C VAL A 474 27.11 15.15 1.27
N LYS A 475 25.96 14.88 1.87
CA LYS A 475 25.55 15.45 3.16
C LYS A 475 25.98 14.61 4.35
N ASN A 476 26.14 13.31 4.15
CA ASN A 476 26.41 12.38 5.22
C ASN A 476 27.22 11.16 4.73
N ARG A 477 27.63 10.35 5.70
CA ARG A 477 28.43 9.15 5.45
C ARG A 477 27.73 8.13 4.57
N THR A 478 26.44 7.97 4.72
CA THR A 478 25.64 7.02 3.95
C THR A 478 25.62 7.40 2.46
N GLU A 479 25.50 8.68 2.17
CA GLU A 479 25.61 9.20 0.80
C GLU A 479 27.02 9.03 0.23
N ALA A 480 28.06 9.22 1.05
CA ALA A 480 29.45 8.98 0.61
C ALA A 480 29.70 7.50 0.28
N VAL A 481 29.21 6.58 1.13
CA VAL A 481 29.26 5.13 0.87
C VAL A 481 28.53 4.80 -0.43
N TYR A 482 27.35 5.35 -0.61
CA TYR A 482 26.54 5.13 -1.80
C TYR A 482 27.24 5.65 -3.07
N LEU A 483 27.73 6.88 -3.05
CA LEU A 483 28.44 7.49 -4.18
C LEU A 483 29.66 6.66 -4.63
N LEU A 484 30.37 6.07 -3.69
CA LEU A 484 31.61 5.35 -3.94
C LEU A 484 31.40 3.85 -4.24
N SER A 485 30.35 3.24 -3.71
CA SER A 485 29.97 1.86 -4.06
C SER A 485 29.52 1.71 -5.51
N GLN A 486 28.94 2.74 -6.08
CA GLN A 486 28.59 2.81 -7.52
C GLN A 486 29.83 2.72 -8.44
N ARG A 487 31.04 3.04 -7.95
CA ARG A 487 32.30 2.99 -8.69
C ARG A 487 33.00 1.63 -8.66
N GLN A 488 32.75 0.78 -7.67
CA GLN A 488 33.35 -0.55 -7.63
C GLN A 488 32.71 -1.54 -8.61
N ALA A 489 31.60 -1.15 -9.24
CA ALA A 489 30.93 -1.92 -10.29
C ALA A 489 31.43 -1.59 -11.71
N ALA A 490 32.34 -0.65 -11.89
CA ALA A 490 33.01 -0.42 -13.18
C ALA A 490 34.32 -1.23 -13.25
N PRO A 491 34.56 -1.99 -14.33
CA PRO A 491 35.72 -2.85 -14.44
C PRO A 491 36.97 -2.04 -14.80
N ASP A 492 37.66 -1.44 -13.85
CA ASP A 492 39.05 -1.01 -13.97
C ASP A 492 39.59 -0.48 -12.62
N PHE A 493 39.81 -1.38 -11.67
CA PHE A 493 40.70 -1.12 -10.58
C PHE A 493 41.58 -2.34 -10.32
N LYS A 494 42.74 -2.36 -10.95
CA LYS A 494 43.84 -3.28 -10.56
C LYS A 494 44.28 -2.88 -9.16
N ARG A 495 44.23 -3.84 -8.23
CA ARG A 495 44.88 -3.71 -6.91
C ARG A 495 46.39 -3.70 -7.13
N PRO A 496 47.14 -2.91 -6.33
CA PRO A 496 48.55 -3.17 -6.14
C PRO A 496 48.77 -4.43 -5.31
#